data_10852d46c5b79c86d27b4981680d6626
#
_entry.id   10852d46c5b79c86d27b4981680d6626
#
_cell.length_a   1.000
_cell.length_b   1.000
_cell.length_c   1.000
_cell.angle_alpha   90.00
_cell.angle_beta   90.00
_cell.angle_gamma   90.00
#
_symmetry.space_group_name_H-M   'P 1'
#
loop_
_entity.id
_entity.type
_entity.pdbx_description
1 polymer ?
#
loop_
_entity_poly.entity_id
_entity_poly.type
_entity_poly.pdbx_seq_one_letter_code
_entity_poly.pdbx_strand_id
1 'polypeptide(L)'
;MPMRKLKNYKPTKFMAETSHYDRRKADYAVSFIECLSHTKGTWAGKPFELIDWQERIIRDLFGIVKENGYRQFNTAYIEIPKKMGKSELAAAVALLLCCGDGEQRAEVYGCASDRQQASIVFNVAEDMVKMSPALAKRVKILASQKRLIYKPTNSFYQVLSSEAYTKHGLNIHGVVYDELHAAPDRRLFDVMTKGSGDARMQPLYFLITTAGTDTHSICYEQHQKALDILRGKKHDPTFYPVIYGAKESDDWSDVEVWKKANPSLGITVGLDKVKAAFLQAKENPAEENLFRQLRLNQWVKQSIRWMPMDKWDACAFDVDEKALEGRICYGGLDLSSTTDITAFVLVFPPRDEDEKYTILPYFWIPEENAEQRVRRDHVPYDIWIKEGAMQTTEGNVIHYGFIEKFIENLGERFNIREIAFDRWGAVQMVQNLENIGFTVVPFGQGFALSLIHI
;
A
#
# COMPACT_ATOMS: atom_id res chain seq x y z
N MET A 1 35.15 -17.30 -11.06
CA MET A 1 35.31 -15.90 -10.66
C MET A 1 35.52 -15.84 -9.15
N PRO A 2 36.41 -15.00 -8.63
CA PRO A 2 36.52 -14.85 -7.17
C PRO A 2 35.20 -14.28 -6.63
N MET A 3 34.61 -15.01 -5.68
CA MET A 3 33.40 -14.56 -5.00
C MET A 3 33.60 -13.18 -4.36
N ARG A 4 32.84 -12.19 -4.75
CA ARG A 4 32.81 -10.90 -4.09
C ARG A 4 32.28 -11.12 -2.67
N LYS A 5 33.04 -10.78 -1.66
CA LYS A 5 32.64 -10.90 -0.25
C LYS A 5 32.44 -9.52 0.31
N LEU A 6 31.32 -9.30 1.00
CA LEU A 6 31.18 -8.11 1.85
C LEU A 6 32.36 -8.04 2.80
N LYS A 7 33.18 -6.98 2.69
CA LYS A 7 34.41 -6.85 3.48
C LYS A 7 34.18 -6.91 4.99
N ASN A 8 33.01 -6.49 5.47
CA ASN A 8 32.66 -6.37 6.89
C ASN A 8 31.29 -6.97 7.19
N TYR A 9 30.94 -8.13 6.58
CA TYR A 9 29.68 -8.77 6.87
C TYR A 9 29.67 -9.29 8.32
N LYS A 10 28.59 -8.95 9.05
CA LYS A 10 28.23 -9.53 10.34
C LYS A 10 26.78 -9.99 10.25
N PRO A 11 26.45 -11.17 10.80
CA PRO A 11 25.07 -11.64 10.89
C PRO A 11 24.17 -10.61 11.55
N THR A 12 22.91 -10.62 11.16
CA THR A 12 21.91 -9.73 11.76
C THR A 12 21.79 -9.94 13.27
N LYS A 13 21.46 -8.88 14.00
CA LYS A 13 21.14 -8.93 15.44
C LYS A 13 19.91 -9.79 15.78
N PHE A 14 19.13 -10.19 14.76
CA PHE A 14 17.96 -11.06 14.92
C PHE A 14 18.30 -12.55 14.84
N MET A 15 19.57 -12.91 14.73
CA MET A 15 20.01 -14.29 14.90
C MET A 15 19.73 -14.74 16.34
N ALA A 16 19.01 -15.84 16.49
CA ALA A 16 18.69 -16.41 17.80
C ALA A 16 19.95 -17.04 18.43
N GLU A 17 19.98 -17.10 19.77
CA GLU A 17 21.11 -17.72 20.50
C GLU A 17 21.28 -19.21 20.15
N THR A 18 20.18 -19.91 19.81
CA THR A 18 20.15 -21.30 19.37
C THR A 18 20.51 -21.49 17.89
N SER A 19 20.86 -20.42 17.19
CA SER A 19 21.22 -20.43 15.78
C SER A 19 22.68 -20.05 15.59
N HIS A 20 23.25 -20.45 14.46
CA HIS A 20 24.61 -20.07 14.08
C HIS A 20 24.69 -19.67 12.62
N TYR A 21 25.76 -18.96 12.27
CA TYR A 21 26.00 -18.57 10.88
C TYR A 21 26.85 -19.62 10.15
N ASP A 22 26.22 -20.32 9.20
CA ASP A 22 26.89 -21.23 8.26
C ASP A 22 27.36 -20.47 7.02
N ARG A 23 28.64 -20.13 7.01
CA ARG A 23 29.25 -19.41 5.90
C ARG A 23 29.16 -20.16 4.57
N ARG A 24 29.23 -21.50 4.57
CA ARG A 24 29.20 -22.29 3.33
C ARG A 24 27.83 -22.18 2.65
N LYS A 25 26.75 -22.26 3.43
CA LYS A 25 25.38 -22.07 2.93
C LYS A 25 25.16 -20.64 2.43
N ALA A 26 25.65 -19.64 3.16
CA ALA A 26 25.56 -18.24 2.73
C ALA A 26 26.33 -17.99 1.44
N ASP A 27 27.59 -18.45 1.36
CA ASP A 27 28.41 -18.30 0.16
C ASP A 27 27.83 -19.06 -1.04
N TYR A 28 27.19 -20.21 -0.82
CA TYR A 28 26.48 -20.95 -1.86
C TYR A 28 25.29 -20.17 -2.42
N ALA A 29 24.43 -19.62 -1.53
CA ALA A 29 23.27 -18.84 -1.95
C ALA A 29 23.66 -17.58 -2.74
N VAL A 30 24.68 -16.85 -2.27
CA VAL A 30 25.25 -15.70 -2.98
C VAL A 30 25.78 -16.13 -4.35
N SER A 31 26.60 -17.18 -4.40
CA SER A 31 27.18 -17.67 -5.66
C SER A 31 26.13 -18.15 -6.65
N PHE A 32 25.07 -18.80 -6.18
CA PHE A 32 23.94 -19.21 -7.03
C PHE A 32 23.33 -18.00 -7.73
N ILE A 33 23.03 -16.93 -6.98
CA ILE A 33 22.42 -15.72 -7.53
C ILE A 33 23.40 -15.01 -8.48
N GLU A 34 24.68 -14.91 -8.12
CA GLU A 34 25.71 -14.26 -8.96
C GLU A 34 26.06 -15.06 -10.22
N CYS A 35 25.66 -16.33 -10.32
CA CYS A 35 25.69 -17.09 -11.57
C CYS A 35 24.55 -16.77 -12.54
N LEU A 36 23.55 -15.99 -12.11
CA LEU A 36 22.48 -15.49 -12.97
C LEU A 36 22.91 -14.23 -13.72
N SER A 37 22.11 -13.77 -14.64
CA SER A 37 22.34 -12.51 -15.37
C SER A 37 21.17 -11.56 -15.17
N HIS A 38 21.46 -10.27 -15.17
CA HIS A 38 20.45 -9.24 -15.27
C HIS A 38 19.67 -9.34 -16.57
N THR A 39 18.37 -9.03 -16.54
CA THR A 39 17.47 -9.26 -17.69
C THR A 39 17.06 -7.99 -18.41
N LYS A 40 17.22 -6.80 -17.80
CA LYS A 40 16.61 -5.56 -18.30
C LYS A 40 17.59 -4.37 -18.38
N GLY A 41 17.27 -3.47 -19.31
CA GLY A 41 17.92 -2.17 -19.46
C GLY A 41 19.42 -2.27 -19.79
N THR A 42 20.21 -1.34 -19.28
CA THR A 42 21.67 -1.28 -19.48
C THR A 42 22.44 -2.41 -18.79
N TRP A 43 21.78 -3.18 -17.96
CA TRP A 43 22.33 -4.30 -17.22
C TRP A 43 22.07 -5.65 -17.91
N ALA A 44 21.17 -5.72 -18.88
CA ALA A 44 20.79 -6.95 -19.57
C ALA A 44 22.02 -7.74 -20.07
N GLY A 45 22.07 -9.01 -19.71
CA GLY A 45 23.19 -9.92 -20.06
C GLY A 45 24.44 -9.80 -19.19
N LYS A 46 24.54 -8.81 -18.30
CA LYS A 46 25.64 -8.72 -17.33
C LYS A 46 25.42 -9.68 -16.17
N PRO A 47 26.47 -10.19 -15.53
CA PRO A 47 26.35 -11.01 -14.32
C PRO A 47 25.55 -10.27 -13.23
N PHE A 48 24.72 -11.01 -12.52
CA PHE A 48 23.94 -10.47 -11.40
C PHE A 48 24.89 -10.25 -10.21
N GLU A 49 25.49 -9.08 -10.12
CA GLU A 49 26.30 -8.72 -8.96
C GLU A 49 25.39 -8.22 -7.85
N LEU A 50 25.30 -8.96 -6.73
CA LEU A 50 24.58 -8.54 -5.55
C LEU A 50 25.23 -7.29 -4.95
N ILE A 51 24.46 -6.22 -4.78
CA ILE A 51 24.89 -5.03 -4.03
C ILE A 51 24.76 -5.26 -2.52
N ASP A 52 25.44 -4.46 -1.72
CA ASP A 52 25.66 -4.72 -0.29
C ASP A 52 24.40 -5.08 0.51
N TRP A 53 23.29 -4.36 0.31
CA TRP A 53 22.06 -4.66 1.01
C TRP A 53 21.40 -5.97 0.56
N GLN A 54 21.50 -6.30 -0.72
CA GLN A 54 20.98 -7.56 -1.28
C GLN A 54 21.82 -8.74 -0.78
N GLU A 55 23.15 -8.63 -0.86
CA GLU A 55 24.05 -9.68 -0.38
C GLU A 55 23.84 -9.95 1.12
N ARG A 56 23.65 -8.89 1.92
CA ARG A 56 23.36 -9.01 3.35
C ARG A 56 22.09 -9.82 3.60
N ILE A 57 20.99 -9.50 2.93
CA ILE A 57 19.73 -10.21 3.06
C ILE A 57 19.88 -11.69 2.69
N ILE A 58 20.55 -11.98 1.58
CA ILE A 58 20.76 -13.36 1.13
C ILE A 58 21.63 -14.15 2.13
N ARG A 59 22.70 -13.53 2.66
CA ARG A 59 23.55 -14.16 3.67
C ARG A 59 22.81 -14.44 4.97
N ASP A 60 22.00 -13.48 5.43
CA ASP A 60 21.21 -13.66 6.65
C ASP A 60 20.17 -14.76 6.47
N LEU A 61 19.38 -14.73 5.38
CA LEU A 61 18.29 -15.68 5.17
C LEU A 61 18.77 -17.12 4.94
N PHE A 62 19.84 -17.31 4.19
CA PHE A 62 20.31 -18.65 3.79
C PHE A 62 21.50 -19.16 4.62
N GLY A 63 22.20 -18.26 5.33
CA GLY A 63 23.35 -18.62 6.14
C GLY A 63 23.07 -18.76 7.63
N ILE A 64 22.01 -18.13 8.16
CA ILE A 64 21.66 -18.29 9.58
C ILE A 64 20.77 -19.51 9.74
N VAL A 65 21.29 -20.53 10.43
CA VAL A 65 20.65 -21.84 10.58
C VAL A 65 20.53 -22.24 12.04
N LYS A 66 19.50 -23.01 12.33
CA LYS A 66 19.28 -23.64 13.63
C LYS A 66 20.25 -24.84 13.81
N GLU A 67 20.32 -25.42 15.02
CA GLU A 67 21.14 -26.58 15.32
C GLU A 67 20.91 -27.77 14.37
N ASN A 68 19.67 -27.95 13.91
CA ASN A 68 19.31 -28.99 12.94
C ASN A 68 19.74 -28.68 11.50
N GLY A 69 20.43 -27.59 11.28
CA GLY A 69 20.95 -27.16 9.98
C GLY A 69 19.93 -26.52 9.03
N TYR A 70 18.67 -26.39 9.40
CA TYR A 70 17.67 -25.69 8.61
C TYR A 70 17.66 -24.18 8.92
N ARG A 71 17.21 -23.36 7.94
CA ARG A 71 17.18 -21.90 8.10
C ARG A 71 16.38 -21.46 9.32
N GLN A 72 16.84 -20.40 9.97
CA GLN A 72 16.15 -19.81 11.10
C GLN A 72 14.89 -19.06 10.65
N PHE A 73 15.01 -18.21 9.62
CA PHE A 73 13.95 -17.35 9.16
C PHE A 73 13.03 -18.07 8.18
N ASN A 74 11.74 -18.06 8.45
CA ASN A 74 10.72 -18.54 7.53
C ASN A 74 9.93 -17.40 6.86
N THR A 75 9.98 -16.19 7.40
CA THR A 75 9.37 -15.00 6.82
C THR A 75 10.41 -13.89 6.70
N ALA A 76 10.59 -13.35 5.50
CA ALA A 76 11.36 -12.15 5.25
C ALA A 76 10.44 -11.03 4.76
N TYR A 77 10.36 -9.93 5.50
CA TYR A 77 9.64 -8.73 5.11
C TYR A 77 10.64 -7.65 4.71
N ILE A 78 10.61 -7.28 3.42
CA ILE A 78 11.55 -6.33 2.84
C ILE A 78 10.75 -5.18 2.24
N GLU A 79 10.80 -4.04 2.91
CA GLU A 79 10.14 -2.81 2.47
C GLU A 79 11.19 -1.79 2.03
N ILE A 80 11.13 -1.40 0.77
CA ILE A 80 12.17 -0.60 0.12
C ILE A 80 11.55 0.26 -1.00
N PRO A 81 12.07 1.48 -1.26
CA PRO A 81 11.55 2.38 -2.30
C PRO A 81 11.48 1.75 -3.69
N LYS A 82 10.75 2.41 -4.59
CA LYS A 82 10.64 2.01 -5.99
C LYS A 82 11.98 2.10 -6.72
N LYS A 83 12.22 1.19 -7.69
CA LYS A 83 13.44 1.15 -8.54
C LYS A 83 14.74 0.76 -7.83
N MET A 84 14.64 0.10 -6.68
CA MET A 84 15.82 -0.40 -5.94
C MET A 84 16.28 -1.80 -6.37
N GLY A 85 15.70 -2.39 -7.42
CA GLY A 85 16.09 -3.73 -7.91
C GLY A 85 15.30 -4.88 -7.30
N LYS A 86 14.10 -4.62 -6.75
CA LYS A 86 13.25 -5.61 -6.07
C LYS A 86 12.92 -6.83 -6.93
N SER A 87 12.37 -6.63 -8.13
CA SER A 87 11.84 -7.73 -8.95
C SER A 87 12.90 -8.68 -9.46
N GLU A 88 14.12 -8.19 -9.75
CA GLU A 88 15.23 -9.06 -10.13
C GLU A 88 15.74 -9.90 -8.94
N LEU A 89 15.85 -9.29 -7.74
CA LEU A 89 16.17 -10.02 -6.52
C LEU A 89 15.11 -11.07 -6.18
N ALA A 90 13.84 -10.71 -6.29
CA ALA A 90 12.70 -11.59 -6.05
C ALA A 90 12.71 -12.80 -7.01
N ALA A 91 13.02 -12.59 -8.29
CA ALA A 91 13.15 -13.64 -9.29
C ALA A 91 14.36 -14.57 -8.98
N ALA A 92 15.48 -14.00 -8.59
CA ALA A 92 16.67 -14.76 -8.21
C ALA A 92 16.43 -15.63 -6.96
N VAL A 93 15.70 -15.10 -5.95
CA VAL A 93 15.29 -15.86 -4.76
C VAL A 93 14.32 -16.98 -5.13
N ALA A 94 13.34 -16.72 -6.02
CA ALA A 94 12.44 -17.77 -6.50
C ALA A 94 13.18 -18.92 -7.18
N LEU A 95 14.19 -18.60 -8.02
CA LEU A 95 15.04 -19.60 -8.66
C LEU A 95 15.92 -20.35 -7.66
N LEU A 96 16.48 -19.65 -6.67
CA LEU A 96 17.27 -20.29 -5.61
C LEU A 96 16.41 -21.30 -4.83
N LEU A 97 15.20 -20.92 -4.39
CA LEU A 97 14.29 -21.80 -3.67
C LEU A 97 13.83 -23.00 -4.52
N CYS A 98 13.63 -22.79 -5.82
CA CYS A 98 13.20 -23.86 -6.74
C CYS A 98 14.33 -24.80 -7.16
N CYS A 99 15.52 -24.26 -7.42
CA CYS A 99 16.60 -25.00 -8.11
C CYS A 99 17.85 -25.23 -7.24
N GLY A 100 18.05 -24.41 -6.20
CA GLY A 100 19.31 -24.37 -5.44
C GLY A 100 19.20 -24.74 -3.96
N ASP A 101 18.01 -24.75 -3.38
CA ASP A 101 17.81 -24.93 -1.93
C ASP A 101 17.87 -26.41 -1.46
N GLY A 102 18.03 -27.35 -2.39
CA GLY A 102 18.19 -28.77 -2.08
C GLY A 102 16.89 -29.51 -1.72
N GLU A 103 15.77 -28.82 -1.69
CA GLU A 103 14.46 -29.40 -1.33
C GLU A 103 13.90 -30.26 -2.48
N GLN A 104 13.43 -31.45 -2.14
CA GLN A 104 12.78 -32.35 -3.10
C GLN A 104 11.33 -31.91 -3.34
N ARG A 105 10.93 -31.87 -4.61
CA ARG A 105 9.59 -31.42 -5.01
C ARG A 105 9.18 -30.10 -4.37
N ALA A 106 10.10 -29.13 -4.36
CA ALA A 106 9.81 -27.81 -3.83
C ALA A 106 8.67 -27.14 -4.64
N GLU A 107 7.66 -26.70 -3.93
CA GLU A 107 6.58 -25.88 -4.49
C GLU A 107 6.88 -24.43 -4.16
N VAL A 108 7.25 -23.65 -5.19
CA VAL A 108 7.54 -22.21 -5.05
C VAL A 108 6.50 -21.42 -5.82
N TYR A 109 5.89 -20.44 -5.17
CA TYR A 109 4.82 -19.66 -5.75
C TYR A 109 5.15 -18.17 -5.82
N GLY A 110 4.83 -17.55 -6.97
CA GLY A 110 4.86 -16.11 -7.17
C GLY A 110 3.48 -15.51 -6.98
N CYS A 111 3.35 -14.55 -6.08
CA CYS A 111 2.12 -13.86 -5.72
C CYS A 111 2.29 -12.34 -5.87
N ALA A 112 1.22 -11.64 -6.22
CA ALA A 112 1.09 -10.19 -6.22
C ALA A 112 -0.40 -9.83 -6.13
N SER A 113 -0.74 -8.54 -6.30
CA SER A 113 -2.13 -8.05 -6.35
C SER A 113 -2.99 -8.78 -7.38
N ASP A 114 -2.38 -9.09 -8.52
CA ASP A 114 -3.01 -9.82 -9.61
C ASP A 114 -1.99 -10.67 -10.37
N ARG A 115 -2.49 -11.52 -11.29
CA ARG A 115 -1.66 -12.44 -12.07
C ARG A 115 -0.69 -11.72 -13.01
N GLN A 116 -1.06 -10.54 -13.51
CA GLN A 116 -0.22 -9.78 -14.44
C GLN A 116 0.99 -9.22 -13.70
N GLN A 117 0.79 -8.66 -12.51
CA GLN A 117 1.87 -8.18 -11.64
C GLN A 117 2.79 -9.33 -11.19
N ALA A 118 2.23 -10.46 -10.73
CA ALA A 118 3.04 -11.63 -10.37
C ALA A 118 3.84 -12.19 -11.57
N SER A 119 3.33 -12.03 -12.79
CA SER A 119 4.04 -12.41 -14.02
C SER A 119 5.28 -11.57 -14.33
N ILE A 120 5.41 -10.37 -13.73
CA ILE A 120 6.61 -9.53 -13.91
C ILE A 120 7.84 -10.24 -13.35
N VAL A 121 7.76 -10.74 -12.12
CA VAL A 121 8.84 -11.51 -11.47
C VAL A 121 9.07 -12.83 -12.19
N PHE A 122 8.01 -13.51 -12.64
CA PHE A 122 8.11 -14.74 -13.41
C PHE A 122 8.87 -14.54 -14.73
N ASN A 123 8.53 -13.50 -15.49
CA ASN A 123 9.20 -13.23 -16.77
C ASN A 123 10.70 -12.97 -16.57
N VAL A 124 11.08 -12.25 -15.50
CA VAL A 124 12.47 -12.07 -15.11
C VAL A 124 13.15 -13.41 -14.81
N ALA A 125 12.51 -14.27 -14.02
CA ALA A 125 13.04 -15.60 -13.71
C ALA A 125 13.18 -16.49 -14.97
N GLU A 126 12.19 -16.42 -15.87
CA GLU A 126 12.23 -17.12 -17.17
C GLU A 126 13.43 -16.67 -18.02
N ASP A 127 13.64 -15.35 -18.11
CA ASP A 127 14.78 -14.78 -18.85
C ASP A 127 16.13 -15.17 -18.21
N MET A 128 16.23 -15.12 -16.88
CA MET A 128 17.42 -15.60 -16.15
C MET A 128 17.71 -17.08 -16.45
N VAL A 129 16.68 -17.93 -16.53
CA VAL A 129 16.85 -19.35 -16.91
C VAL A 129 17.35 -19.47 -18.33
N LYS A 130 16.79 -18.73 -19.30
CA LYS A 130 17.21 -18.74 -20.71
C LYS A 130 18.66 -18.29 -20.90
N MET A 131 19.08 -17.28 -20.13
CA MET A 131 20.44 -16.74 -20.17
C MET A 131 21.48 -17.63 -19.48
N SER A 132 21.06 -18.54 -18.60
CA SER A 132 21.95 -19.47 -17.89
C SER A 132 22.00 -20.84 -18.59
N PRO A 133 23.11 -21.23 -19.28
CA PRO A 133 23.22 -22.52 -19.94
C PRO A 133 23.01 -23.72 -19.01
N ALA A 134 23.41 -23.56 -17.74
CA ALA A 134 23.26 -24.61 -16.72
C ALA A 134 21.79 -24.82 -16.32
N LEU A 135 21.02 -23.73 -16.18
CA LEU A 135 19.58 -23.80 -15.85
C LEU A 135 18.74 -24.16 -17.07
N ALA A 136 19.05 -23.62 -18.25
CA ALA A 136 18.33 -23.91 -19.49
C ALA A 136 18.28 -25.43 -19.83
N LYS A 137 19.33 -26.17 -19.50
CA LYS A 137 19.39 -27.63 -19.66
C LYS A 137 18.51 -28.40 -18.66
N ARG A 138 18.29 -27.85 -17.47
CA ARG A 138 17.63 -28.52 -16.34
C ARG A 138 16.21 -28.06 -16.07
N VAL A 139 15.83 -26.87 -16.53
CA VAL A 139 14.52 -26.27 -16.30
C VAL A 139 13.67 -26.40 -17.55
N LYS A 140 12.44 -26.94 -17.39
CA LYS A 140 11.40 -26.90 -18.41
C LYS A 140 10.54 -25.66 -18.19
N ILE A 141 10.42 -24.83 -19.22
CA ILE A 141 9.61 -23.60 -19.20
C ILE A 141 8.23 -23.91 -19.81
N LEU A 142 7.17 -23.62 -19.06
CA LEU A 142 5.79 -23.68 -19.52
C LEU A 142 5.19 -22.25 -19.48
N ALA A 143 5.53 -21.46 -20.50
CA ALA A 143 5.24 -20.02 -20.55
C ALA A 143 3.76 -19.68 -20.44
N SER A 144 2.87 -20.45 -21.08
CA SER A 144 1.40 -20.26 -21.01
C SER A 144 0.84 -20.48 -19.61
N GLN A 145 1.44 -21.40 -18.84
CA GLN A 145 1.05 -21.71 -17.47
C GLN A 145 1.78 -20.84 -16.44
N LYS A 146 2.75 -20.01 -16.87
CA LYS A 146 3.66 -19.27 -16.00
C LYS A 146 4.32 -20.18 -14.96
N ARG A 147 4.92 -21.29 -15.44
CA ARG A 147 5.53 -22.32 -14.61
C ARG A 147 6.91 -22.73 -15.14
N LEU A 148 7.88 -22.77 -14.22
CA LEU A 148 9.22 -23.32 -14.41
C LEU A 148 9.31 -24.64 -13.65
N ILE A 149 9.79 -25.72 -14.28
CA ILE A 149 9.94 -27.04 -13.66
C ILE A 149 11.41 -27.40 -13.64
N TYR A 150 12.00 -27.53 -12.46
CA TYR A 150 13.37 -28.01 -12.28
C TYR A 150 13.39 -29.53 -12.20
N LYS A 151 13.85 -30.17 -13.29
CA LYS A 151 13.79 -31.62 -13.47
C LYS A 151 14.53 -32.44 -12.41
N PRO A 152 15.76 -32.03 -11.93
CA PRO A 152 16.54 -32.88 -11.02
C PRO A 152 15.85 -33.20 -9.72
N THR A 153 15.07 -32.29 -9.14
CA THR A 153 14.33 -32.48 -7.89
C THR A 153 12.82 -32.54 -8.08
N ASN A 154 12.36 -32.44 -9.32
CA ASN A 154 10.94 -32.34 -9.69
C ASN A 154 10.22 -31.18 -9.00
N SER A 155 10.96 -30.08 -8.75
CA SER A 155 10.50 -28.84 -8.12
C SER A 155 9.94 -27.87 -9.14
N PHE A 156 9.11 -26.91 -8.72
CA PHE A 156 8.59 -25.91 -9.64
C PHE A 156 8.47 -24.54 -9.01
N TYR A 157 8.55 -23.51 -9.87
CA TYR A 157 8.13 -22.14 -9.58
C TYR A 157 6.95 -21.79 -10.48
N GLN A 158 5.85 -21.32 -9.89
CA GLN A 158 4.61 -21.01 -10.60
C GLN A 158 3.95 -19.73 -10.08
N VAL A 159 3.40 -18.93 -11.02
CA VAL A 159 2.55 -17.79 -10.66
C VAL A 159 1.15 -18.27 -10.30
N LEU A 160 0.64 -17.77 -9.17
CA LEU A 160 -0.76 -17.94 -8.80
C LEU A 160 -1.59 -16.72 -9.23
N SER A 161 -2.84 -16.98 -9.61
CA SER A 161 -3.85 -15.92 -9.78
C SER A 161 -4.43 -15.53 -8.41
N SER A 162 -4.98 -14.33 -8.32
CA SER A 162 -5.71 -13.87 -7.12
C SER A 162 -6.85 -14.79 -6.69
N GLU A 163 -7.43 -15.57 -7.60
CA GLU A 163 -8.47 -16.57 -7.32
C GLU A 163 -7.93 -17.88 -6.69
N ALA A 164 -6.61 -17.98 -6.51
CA ALA A 164 -5.98 -19.19 -5.96
C ALA A 164 -6.27 -19.40 -4.47
N TYR A 165 -6.91 -18.46 -3.79
CA TYR A 165 -7.32 -18.62 -2.37
C TYR A 165 -8.29 -19.80 -2.15
N THR A 166 -8.89 -20.35 -3.21
CA THR A 166 -9.73 -21.57 -3.14
C THR A 166 -8.94 -22.88 -3.15
N LYS A 167 -7.61 -22.83 -3.40
CA LYS A 167 -6.75 -24.01 -3.48
C LYS A 167 -6.20 -24.41 -2.12
N HIS A 168 -6.90 -25.26 -1.42
CA HIS A 168 -6.39 -25.92 -0.23
C HIS A 168 -5.50 -27.14 -0.60
N GLY A 169 -4.51 -27.46 0.23
CA GLY A 169 -3.64 -28.65 0.05
C GLY A 169 -2.32 -28.36 -0.67
N LEU A 170 -1.88 -27.10 -0.76
CA LEU A 170 -0.55 -26.74 -1.23
C LEU A 170 0.50 -27.15 -0.18
N ASN A 171 1.66 -27.67 -0.66
CA ASN A 171 2.80 -28.02 0.18
C ASN A 171 3.96 -27.07 -0.08
N ILE A 172 3.82 -25.85 0.41
CA ILE A 172 4.63 -24.69 0.06
C ILE A 172 6.03 -24.76 0.65
N HIS A 173 7.05 -24.72 -0.22
CA HIS A 173 8.44 -24.51 0.18
C HIS A 173 8.85 -23.03 0.07
N GLY A 174 8.28 -22.29 -0.87
CA GLY A 174 8.59 -20.88 -1.02
C GLY A 174 7.43 -20.06 -1.56
N VAL A 175 7.29 -18.86 -1.04
CA VAL A 175 6.43 -17.81 -1.60
C VAL A 175 7.27 -16.59 -1.88
N VAL A 176 7.16 -16.05 -3.07
CA VAL A 176 7.67 -14.72 -3.42
C VAL A 176 6.46 -13.82 -3.65
N TYR A 177 6.18 -12.96 -2.69
CA TYR A 177 5.08 -12.00 -2.77
C TYR A 177 5.65 -10.63 -3.12
N ASP A 178 5.39 -10.18 -4.35
CA ASP A 178 5.84 -8.87 -4.83
C ASP A 178 4.73 -7.83 -4.68
N GLU A 179 5.10 -6.61 -4.30
CA GLU A 179 4.23 -5.45 -4.11
C GLU A 179 3.03 -5.75 -3.19
N LEU A 180 3.31 -6.30 -1.99
CA LEU A 180 2.30 -6.67 -0.99
C LEU A 180 1.37 -5.49 -0.61
N HIS A 181 1.85 -4.23 -0.71
CA HIS A 181 1.05 -3.03 -0.44
C HIS A 181 -0.15 -2.86 -1.39
N ALA A 182 -0.10 -3.49 -2.56
CA ALA A 182 -1.17 -3.46 -3.55
C ALA A 182 -2.15 -4.65 -3.44
N ALA A 183 -2.00 -5.52 -2.43
CA ALA A 183 -2.90 -6.64 -2.20
C ALA A 183 -4.32 -6.13 -1.90
N PRO A 184 -5.35 -6.59 -2.62
CA PRO A 184 -6.71 -6.09 -2.45
C PRO A 184 -7.32 -6.49 -1.10
N ASP A 185 -6.88 -7.63 -0.56
CA ASP A 185 -7.27 -8.13 0.76
C ASP A 185 -6.23 -9.15 1.29
N ARG A 186 -6.50 -9.69 2.48
CA ARG A 186 -5.60 -10.63 3.15
C ARG A 186 -5.75 -12.10 2.73
N ARG A 187 -6.77 -12.47 1.95
CA ARG A 187 -7.12 -13.88 1.69
C ARG A 187 -6.00 -14.66 1.03
N LEU A 188 -5.41 -14.13 -0.04
CA LEU A 188 -4.28 -14.80 -0.71
C LEU A 188 -3.07 -14.90 0.22
N PHE A 189 -2.74 -13.84 0.96
CA PHE A 189 -1.65 -13.85 1.93
C PHE A 189 -1.84 -14.93 2.99
N ASP A 190 -3.04 -15.02 3.59
CA ASP A 190 -3.34 -16.00 4.64
C ASP A 190 -3.23 -17.44 4.13
N VAL A 191 -3.78 -17.74 2.95
CA VAL A 191 -3.67 -19.08 2.33
C VAL A 191 -2.22 -19.46 2.04
N MET A 192 -1.41 -18.50 1.61
CA MET A 192 -0.02 -18.77 1.23
C MET A 192 0.95 -18.86 2.41
N THR A 193 0.61 -18.26 3.55
CA THR A 193 1.54 -18.16 4.69
C THR A 193 1.09 -18.88 5.95
N LYS A 194 -0.20 -19.25 6.06
CA LYS A 194 -0.75 -19.90 7.25
C LYS A 194 -1.02 -21.39 6.99
N GLY A 195 -0.18 -22.24 7.55
CA GLY A 195 -0.32 -23.70 7.53
C GLY A 195 0.13 -24.41 6.23
N SER A 196 0.23 -23.72 5.12
CA SER A 196 0.56 -24.34 3.83
C SER A 196 2.01 -24.83 3.72
N GLY A 197 2.89 -24.38 4.58
CA GLY A 197 4.31 -24.79 4.66
C GLY A 197 4.65 -25.68 5.84
N ASP A 198 3.69 -26.08 6.68
CA ASP A 198 3.94 -26.79 7.94
C ASP A 198 4.59 -28.17 7.75
N ALA A 199 4.40 -28.81 6.60
CA ALA A 199 5.05 -30.06 6.25
C ALA A 199 6.51 -29.89 5.77
N ARG A 200 6.98 -28.66 5.59
CA ARG A 200 8.35 -28.35 5.13
C ARG A 200 9.23 -27.94 6.31
N MET A 201 10.46 -28.39 6.32
CA MET A 201 11.41 -28.11 7.41
C MET A 201 11.95 -26.69 7.38
N GLN A 202 11.98 -26.05 6.20
CA GLN A 202 12.55 -24.72 6.00
C GLN A 202 11.81 -23.92 4.92
N PRO A 203 10.49 -23.71 5.02
CA PRO A 203 9.76 -22.87 4.07
C PRO A 203 10.25 -21.43 4.18
N LEU A 204 10.16 -20.65 3.08
CA LEU A 204 10.47 -19.23 3.08
C LEU A 204 9.36 -18.41 2.41
N TYR A 205 8.78 -17.49 3.16
CA TYR A 205 7.86 -16.47 2.68
C TYR A 205 8.63 -15.17 2.48
N PHE A 206 9.01 -14.88 1.24
CA PHE A 206 9.77 -13.71 0.84
C PHE A 206 8.82 -12.61 0.38
N LEU A 207 8.52 -11.68 1.29
CA LEU A 207 7.59 -10.57 1.09
C LEU A 207 8.41 -9.33 0.73
N ILE A 208 8.28 -8.82 -0.48
CA ILE A 208 9.01 -7.65 -0.94
C ILE A 208 8.03 -6.58 -1.44
N THR A 209 8.16 -5.36 -0.93
CA THR A 209 7.16 -4.33 -1.17
C THR A 209 7.75 -2.92 -1.09
N THR A 210 6.93 -1.94 -1.41
CA THR A 210 7.11 -0.51 -1.12
C THR A 210 6.06 -0.12 -0.09
N ALA A 211 6.22 1.01 0.61
CA ALA A 211 5.19 1.58 1.47
C ALA A 211 3.89 1.82 0.70
N GLY A 212 2.77 1.62 1.37
CA GLY A 212 1.44 1.81 0.82
C GLY A 212 0.74 3.06 1.33
N THR A 213 -0.57 3.12 1.09
CA THR A 213 -1.45 4.20 1.55
C THR A 213 -2.54 3.70 2.50
N ASP A 214 -2.87 2.40 2.42
CA ASP A 214 -3.90 1.78 3.25
C ASP A 214 -3.31 1.21 4.55
N THR A 215 -3.57 1.90 5.66
CA THR A 215 -3.13 1.51 7.00
C THR A 215 -3.94 0.35 7.61
N HIS A 216 -4.98 -0.14 6.93
CA HIS A 216 -5.75 -1.31 7.33
C HIS A 216 -5.37 -2.57 6.53
N SER A 217 -4.46 -2.44 5.57
CA SER A 217 -4.02 -3.54 4.72
C SER A 217 -3.16 -4.56 5.47
N ILE A 218 -3.13 -5.80 4.95
CA ILE A 218 -2.22 -6.84 5.46
C ILE A 218 -0.75 -6.41 5.35
N CYS A 219 -0.39 -5.59 4.36
CA CYS A 219 0.96 -5.05 4.23
C CYS A 219 1.31 -4.13 5.40
N TYR A 220 0.39 -3.25 5.82
CA TYR A 220 0.61 -2.38 6.97
C TYR A 220 0.70 -3.17 8.28
N GLU A 221 -0.08 -4.24 8.44
CA GLU A 221 0.05 -5.18 9.57
C GLU A 221 1.47 -5.78 9.65
N GLN A 222 2.02 -6.22 8.50
CA GLN A 222 3.39 -6.72 8.44
C GLN A 222 4.43 -5.62 8.66
N HIS A 223 4.21 -4.41 8.16
CA HIS A 223 5.02 -3.24 8.43
C HIS A 223 5.11 -2.93 9.93
N GLN A 224 3.97 -2.88 10.63
CA GLN A 224 3.95 -2.65 12.08
C GLN A 224 4.65 -3.77 12.85
N LYS A 225 4.43 -5.03 12.48
CA LYS A 225 5.17 -6.17 13.04
C LYS A 225 6.67 -6.00 12.86
N ALA A 226 7.12 -5.63 11.66
CA ALA A 226 8.53 -5.40 11.35
C ALA A 226 9.11 -4.25 12.17
N LEU A 227 8.40 -3.13 12.30
CA LEU A 227 8.81 -1.99 13.13
C LEU A 227 8.93 -2.37 14.62
N ASP A 228 7.98 -3.13 15.15
CA ASP A 228 8.01 -3.57 16.55
C ASP A 228 9.22 -4.46 16.83
N ILE A 229 9.57 -5.35 15.91
CA ILE A 229 10.78 -6.19 16.02
C ILE A 229 12.04 -5.33 15.89
N LEU A 230 12.11 -4.42 14.93
CA LEU A 230 13.25 -3.50 14.74
C LEU A 230 13.52 -2.64 15.97
N ARG A 231 12.45 -2.21 16.67
CA ARG A 231 12.48 -1.41 17.90
C ARG A 231 12.65 -2.22 19.18
N GLY A 232 12.68 -3.56 19.08
CA GLY A 232 12.78 -4.45 20.23
C GLY A 232 11.52 -4.57 21.09
N LYS A 233 10.37 -4.10 20.60
CA LYS A 233 9.08 -4.23 21.30
C LYS A 233 8.47 -5.63 21.17
N LYS A 234 8.83 -6.35 20.10
CA LYS A 234 8.35 -7.70 19.81
C LYS A 234 9.53 -8.60 19.46
N HIS A 235 9.45 -9.85 19.88
CA HIS A 235 10.43 -10.88 19.54
C HIS A 235 9.76 -11.97 18.69
N ASP A 236 10.29 -12.19 17.49
CA ASP A 236 9.92 -13.30 16.61
C ASP A 236 11.19 -13.77 15.89
N PRO A 237 11.83 -14.84 16.36
CA PRO A 237 13.10 -15.32 15.79
C PRO A 237 12.96 -15.86 14.37
N THR A 238 11.73 -16.12 13.91
CA THR A 238 11.45 -16.65 12.57
C THR A 238 11.18 -15.55 11.53
N PHE A 239 11.04 -14.31 11.97
CA PHE A 239 10.74 -13.16 11.13
C PHE A 239 11.97 -12.28 10.91
N TYR A 240 12.29 -12.01 9.64
CA TYR A 240 13.42 -11.18 9.23
C TYR A 240 12.91 -9.82 8.71
N PRO A 241 13.03 -8.74 9.51
CA PRO A 241 12.54 -7.43 9.14
C PRO A 241 13.61 -6.58 8.45
N VAL A 242 13.30 -6.01 7.28
CA VAL A 242 14.13 -5.00 6.60
C VAL A 242 13.24 -3.88 6.12
N ILE A 243 13.46 -2.66 6.61
CA ILE A 243 12.77 -1.45 6.17
C ILE A 243 13.82 -0.40 5.82
N TYR A 244 13.85 0.00 4.55
CA TYR A 244 14.59 1.14 4.05
C TYR A 244 13.60 2.27 3.75
N GLY A 245 13.75 3.39 4.41
CA GLY A 245 12.85 4.53 4.24
C GLY A 245 13.25 5.70 5.13
N ALA A 246 12.68 6.85 4.87
CA ALA A 246 12.79 8.03 5.71
C ALA A 246 11.71 7.99 6.81
N LYS A 247 12.00 8.58 7.96
CA LYS A 247 10.99 8.82 9.00
C LYS A 247 10.08 9.96 8.58
N GLU A 248 8.89 10.02 9.14
CA GLU A 248 7.95 11.13 8.90
C GLU A 248 8.53 12.50 9.33
N SER A 249 9.36 12.50 10.39
CA SER A 249 10.04 13.68 10.91
C SER A 249 11.30 14.09 10.13
N ASP A 250 11.79 13.27 9.19
CA ASP A 250 13.00 13.58 8.43
C ASP A 250 12.69 14.66 7.37
N ASP A 251 13.62 15.55 7.12
CA ASP A 251 13.49 16.56 6.06
C ASP A 251 13.53 15.88 4.68
N TRP A 252 12.40 15.89 4.01
CA TRP A 252 12.23 15.27 2.71
C TRP A 252 13.00 15.95 1.57
N SER A 253 13.55 17.15 1.81
CA SER A 253 14.40 17.88 0.88
C SER A 253 15.89 17.52 1.00
N ASP A 254 16.29 16.85 2.07
CA ASP A 254 17.68 16.51 2.34
C ASP A 254 18.16 15.31 1.52
N VAL A 255 19.24 15.51 0.75
CA VAL A 255 19.87 14.46 -0.07
C VAL A 255 20.39 13.30 0.78
N GLU A 256 20.83 13.54 1.99
CA GLU A 256 21.31 12.45 2.88
C GLU A 256 20.13 11.56 3.34
N VAL A 257 18.95 12.13 3.53
CA VAL A 257 17.72 11.37 3.77
C VAL A 257 17.39 10.50 2.54
N TRP A 258 17.54 11.05 1.33
CA TRP A 258 17.33 10.26 0.10
C TRP A 258 18.30 9.08 -0.01
N LYS A 259 19.59 9.30 0.28
CA LYS A 259 20.61 8.24 0.26
C LYS A 259 20.31 7.14 1.28
N LYS A 260 19.91 7.52 2.49
CA LYS A 260 19.54 6.60 3.56
C LYS A 260 18.32 5.76 3.20
N ALA A 261 17.30 6.38 2.60
CA ALA A 261 16.08 5.68 2.19
C ALA A 261 16.31 4.77 0.97
N ASN A 262 17.23 5.11 0.07
CA ASN A 262 17.45 4.45 -1.21
C ASN A 262 18.84 3.77 -1.28
N PRO A 263 19.00 2.56 -0.76
CA PRO A 263 20.32 1.91 -0.66
C PRO A 263 20.95 1.54 -2.01
N SER A 264 20.21 1.61 -3.11
CA SER A 264 20.72 1.44 -4.49
C SER A 264 20.85 2.76 -5.24
N LEU A 265 20.77 3.92 -4.55
CA LEU A 265 20.93 5.22 -5.19
C LEU A 265 22.33 5.38 -5.78
N GLY A 266 22.39 5.83 -7.01
CA GLY A 266 23.65 5.89 -7.79
C GLY A 266 23.99 4.60 -8.53
N ILE A 267 23.29 3.49 -8.27
CA ILE A 267 23.48 2.19 -8.94
C ILE A 267 22.30 1.90 -9.86
N THR A 268 21.09 1.73 -9.29
CA THR A 268 19.88 1.41 -10.07
C THR A 268 19.09 2.66 -10.49
N VAL A 269 19.23 3.74 -9.74
CA VAL A 269 18.62 5.05 -10.01
C VAL A 269 19.65 6.14 -9.76
N GLY A 270 19.82 7.04 -10.74
CA GLY A 270 20.68 8.22 -10.58
C GLY A 270 20.08 9.26 -9.63
N LEU A 271 20.96 9.97 -8.93
CA LEU A 271 20.56 11.06 -8.02
C LEU A 271 19.82 12.18 -8.74
N ASP A 272 20.21 12.47 -9.99
CA ASP A 272 19.58 13.45 -10.88
C ASP A 272 18.09 13.18 -11.09
N LYS A 273 17.69 11.90 -11.24
CA LYS A 273 16.29 11.51 -11.41
C LYS A 273 15.47 11.68 -10.12
N VAL A 274 16.09 11.39 -8.96
CA VAL A 274 15.42 11.63 -7.67
C VAL A 274 15.26 13.13 -7.41
N LYS A 275 16.30 13.93 -7.73
CA LYS A 275 16.26 15.38 -7.62
C LYS A 275 15.20 16.00 -8.53
N ALA A 276 15.08 15.54 -9.78
CA ALA A 276 14.03 16.00 -10.69
C ALA A 276 12.62 15.69 -10.15
N ALA A 277 12.40 14.48 -9.65
CA ALA A 277 11.13 14.11 -9.03
C ALA A 277 10.82 14.93 -7.77
N PHE A 278 11.83 15.28 -6.96
CA PHE A 278 11.68 16.18 -5.82
C PHE A 278 11.27 17.59 -6.22
N LEU A 279 11.92 18.17 -7.23
CA LEU A 279 11.58 19.52 -7.70
C LEU A 279 10.14 19.59 -8.21
N GLN A 280 9.71 18.57 -8.98
CA GLN A 280 8.32 18.46 -9.44
C GLN A 280 7.35 18.36 -8.26
N ALA A 281 7.67 17.54 -7.25
CA ALA A 281 6.84 17.37 -6.05
C ALA A 281 6.79 18.64 -5.19
N LYS A 282 7.87 19.44 -5.17
CA LYS A 282 7.91 20.71 -4.44
C LYS A 282 7.00 21.77 -5.05
N GLU A 283 6.86 21.76 -6.38
CA GLU A 283 6.00 22.70 -7.12
C GLU A 283 4.53 22.25 -7.12
N ASN A 284 4.26 20.97 -6.97
CA ASN A 284 2.92 20.39 -6.99
C ASN A 284 2.64 19.59 -5.73
N PRO A 285 1.84 20.10 -4.78
CA PRO A 285 1.52 19.38 -3.52
C PRO A 285 0.89 18.00 -3.71
N ALA A 286 0.19 17.75 -4.83
CA ALA A 286 -0.37 16.43 -5.14
C ALA A 286 0.73 15.38 -5.40
N GLU A 287 1.89 15.80 -5.90
CA GLU A 287 3.04 14.94 -6.16
C GLU A 287 3.90 14.67 -4.91
N GLU A 288 3.78 15.49 -3.85
CA GLU A 288 4.56 15.31 -2.63
C GLU A 288 4.31 13.95 -1.98
N ASN A 289 3.05 13.55 -1.82
CA ASN A 289 2.72 12.25 -1.24
C ASN A 289 3.27 11.10 -2.10
N LEU A 290 3.21 11.24 -3.41
CA LEU A 290 3.77 10.25 -4.34
C LEU A 290 5.30 10.16 -4.22
N PHE A 291 6.00 11.29 -4.09
CA PHE A 291 7.44 11.32 -3.86
C PHE A 291 7.80 10.67 -2.51
N ARG A 292 7.10 11.05 -1.44
CA ARG A 292 7.27 10.47 -0.09
C ARG A 292 7.07 8.96 -0.10
N GLN A 293 6.01 8.47 -0.73
CA GLN A 293 5.73 7.04 -0.84
C GLN A 293 6.78 6.31 -1.69
N LEU A 294 7.01 6.75 -2.93
CA LEU A 294 7.78 5.99 -3.90
C LEU A 294 9.30 6.16 -3.79
N ARG A 295 9.77 7.33 -3.28
CA ARG A 295 11.20 7.66 -3.17
C ARG A 295 11.72 7.62 -1.75
N LEU A 296 10.88 7.96 -0.77
CA LEU A 296 11.26 7.93 0.65
C LEU A 296 10.70 6.72 1.40
N ASN A 297 9.84 5.93 0.74
CA ASN A 297 9.20 4.75 1.32
C ASN A 297 8.46 5.07 2.62
N GLN A 298 7.78 6.19 2.63
CA GLN A 298 6.93 6.61 3.74
C GLN A 298 5.49 6.14 3.51
N TRP A 299 4.84 5.64 4.55
CA TRP A 299 3.41 5.38 4.54
C TRP A 299 2.67 6.71 4.57
N VAL A 300 1.83 6.96 3.57
CA VAL A 300 1.05 8.19 3.42
C VAL A 300 -0.43 7.86 3.51
N LYS A 301 -1.18 8.68 4.23
CA LYS A 301 -2.62 8.43 4.46
C LYS A 301 -3.48 8.61 3.20
N GLN A 302 -2.96 9.34 2.19
CA GLN A 302 -3.65 9.60 0.92
C GLN A 302 -2.68 9.48 -0.24
N SER A 303 -3.09 8.81 -1.31
CA SER A 303 -2.31 8.73 -2.55
C SER A 303 -2.24 10.07 -3.29
N ILE A 304 -3.30 10.87 -3.20
CA ILE A 304 -3.41 12.21 -3.82
C ILE A 304 -3.93 13.16 -2.73
N ARG A 305 -3.18 14.24 -2.47
CA ARG A 305 -3.65 15.31 -1.59
C ARG A 305 -4.41 16.33 -2.43
N TRP A 306 -5.73 16.40 -2.24
CA TRP A 306 -6.58 17.36 -2.94
C TRP A 306 -6.30 18.81 -2.51
N MET A 307 -6.07 19.03 -1.18
CA MET A 307 -5.84 20.37 -0.61
C MET A 307 -4.67 20.33 0.39
N PRO A 308 -3.76 21.33 0.38
CA PRO A 308 -2.75 21.48 1.42
C PRO A 308 -3.41 21.71 2.78
N MET A 309 -3.08 20.87 3.78
CA MET A 309 -3.73 20.93 5.09
C MET A 309 -3.44 22.23 5.85
N ASP A 310 -2.26 22.81 5.68
CA ASP A 310 -1.91 24.11 6.24
C ASP A 310 -2.85 25.24 5.81
N LYS A 311 -3.30 25.20 4.53
CA LYS A 311 -4.30 26.14 4.01
C LYS A 311 -5.70 25.84 4.52
N TRP A 312 -6.05 24.54 4.61
CA TRP A 312 -7.32 24.11 5.17
C TRP A 312 -7.43 24.52 6.64
N ASP A 313 -6.41 24.21 7.44
CA ASP A 313 -6.36 24.51 8.87
C ASP A 313 -6.38 26.04 9.14
N ALA A 314 -5.79 26.83 8.23
CA ALA A 314 -5.83 28.29 8.31
C ALA A 314 -7.26 28.86 8.10
N CYS A 315 -8.19 28.07 7.56
CA CYS A 315 -9.61 28.46 7.43
C CYS A 315 -10.45 28.05 8.66
N ALA A 316 -9.89 27.26 9.58
CA ALA A 316 -10.61 26.80 10.76
C ALA A 316 -10.74 27.91 11.80
N PHE A 317 -11.97 28.12 12.31
CA PHE A 317 -12.25 28.99 13.47
C PHE A 317 -13.55 28.53 14.15
N ASP A 318 -13.70 28.89 15.40
CA ASP A 318 -14.91 28.60 16.16
C ASP A 318 -16.07 29.47 15.65
N VAL A 319 -17.13 28.85 15.15
CA VAL A 319 -18.31 29.55 14.63
C VAL A 319 -19.31 29.77 15.75
N ASP A 320 -19.62 31.03 16.05
CA ASP A 320 -20.75 31.37 16.90
C ASP A 320 -22.05 31.34 16.07
N GLU A 321 -22.76 30.21 16.12
CA GLU A 321 -24.03 30.04 15.38
C GLU A 321 -25.11 31.04 15.80
N LYS A 322 -25.08 31.51 17.07
CA LYS A 322 -26.07 32.52 17.53
C LYS A 322 -25.87 33.85 16.84
N ALA A 323 -24.62 34.22 16.59
CA ALA A 323 -24.30 35.45 15.84
C ALA A 323 -24.75 35.39 14.35
N LEU A 324 -25.05 34.19 13.85
CA LEU A 324 -25.55 33.98 12.48
C LEU A 324 -27.07 33.97 12.38
N GLU A 325 -27.82 33.96 13.48
CA GLU A 325 -29.29 33.93 13.47
C GLU A 325 -29.86 35.12 12.71
N GLY A 326 -30.83 34.85 11.83
CA GLY A 326 -31.46 35.83 10.94
C GLY A 326 -30.61 36.31 9.77
N ARG A 327 -29.32 35.89 9.69
CA ARG A 327 -28.45 36.27 8.57
C ARG A 327 -28.85 35.57 7.27
N ILE A 328 -28.63 36.29 6.17
CA ILE A 328 -28.75 35.72 4.82
C ILE A 328 -27.69 34.65 4.61
N CYS A 329 -28.12 33.48 4.12
CA CYS A 329 -27.25 32.40 3.71
C CYS A 329 -27.80 31.66 2.49
N TYR A 330 -26.97 30.84 1.90
CA TYR A 330 -27.26 29.98 0.75
C TYR A 330 -26.98 28.53 1.13
N GLY A 331 -27.85 27.61 0.70
CA GLY A 331 -27.74 26.19 0.97
C GLY A 331 -27.19 25.42 -0.23
N GLY A 332 -26.41 24.37 0.02
CA GLY A 332 -26.05 23.37 -0.97
C GLY A 332 -26.45 21.99 -0.46
N LEU A 333 -27.24 21.24 -1.24
CA LEU A 333 -27.76 19.91 -0.87
C LEU A 333 -27.27 18.86 -1.85
N ASP A 334 -26.59 17.84 -1.30
CA ASP A 334 -26.17 16.64 -2.02
C ASP A 334 -26.76 15.41 -1.33
N LEU A 335 -27.58 14.64 -2.08
CA LEU A 335 -28.34 13.52 -1.55
C LEU A 335 -27.74 12.17 -1.95
N SER A 336 -27.59 11.32 -0.98
CA SER A 336 -27.27 9.92 -1.17
C SER A 336 -28.39 9.03 -0.63
N SER A 337 -28.57 7.83 -1.19
CA SER A 337 -29.56 6.88 -0.67
C SER A 337 -28.94 5.82 0.26
N THR A 338 -27.83 5.18 -0.13
CA THR A 338 -27.29 4.00 0.58
C THR A 338 -25.78 3.98 0.76
N THR A 339 -25.01 4.46 -0.21
CA THR A 339 -23.56 4.19 -0.28
C THR A 339 -22.66 5.42 -0.15
N ASP A 340 -23.22 6.61 -0.21
CA ASP A 340 -22.49 7.87 -0.12
C ASP A 340 -22.97 8.70 1.09
N ILE A 341 -22.32 9.82 1.37
CA ILE A 341 -22.70 10.75 2.45
C ILE A 341 -23.74 11.71 1.91
N THR A 342 -24.82 11.92 2.65
CA THR A 342 -25.73 13.06 2.40
C THR A 342 -25.16 14.27 3.08
N ALA A 343 -25.09 15.39 2.36
CA ALA A 343 -24.54 16.64 2.85
C ALA A 343 -25.52 17.81 2.64
N PHE A 344 -25.64 18.66 3.65
CA PHE A 344 -26.26 19.98 3.54
C PHE A 344 -25.31 21.03 4.11
N VAL A 345 -24.99 22.04 3.32
CA VAL A 345 -23.99 23.04 3.70
C VAL A 345 -24.62 24.43 3.58
N LEU A 346 -24.58 25.23 4.64
CA LEU A 346 -24.94 26.63 4.63
C LEU A 346 -23.69 27.51 4.46
N VAL A 347 -23.78 28.49 3.57
CA VAL A 347 -22.73 29.48 3.31
C VAL A 347 -23.26 30.85 3.63
N PHE A 348 -22.63 31.55 4.57
CA PHE A 348 -22.94 32.91 4.97
C PHE A 348 -21.95 33.86 4.31
N PRO A 349 -22.39 34.71 3.37
CA PRO A 349 -21.53 35.71 2.76
C PRO A 349 -21.05 36.77 3.77
N PRO A 350 -19.88 37.37 3.58
CA PRO A 350 -19.41 38.47 4.40
C PRO A 350 -20.34 39.69 4.27
N ARG A 351 -20.46 40.46 5.34
CA ARG A 351 -21.25 41.72 5.40
C ARG A 351 -20.41 42.91 4.93
N ASP A 352 -19.10 42.81 5.05
CA ASP A 352 -18.13 43.83 4.68
C ASP A 352 -16.85 43.20 4.14
N GLU A 353 -15.88 44.01 3.72
CA GLU A 353 -14.62 43.55 3.11
C GLU A 353 -13.68 42.81 4.10
N ASP A 354 -13.85 43.04 5.40
CA ASP A 354 -12.99 42.45 6.44
C ASP A 354 -13.55 41.11 6.96
N GLU A 355 -14.84 40.85 6.77
CA GLU A 355 -15.50 39.60 7.20
C GLU A 355 -15.22 38.47 6.18
N LYS A 356 -15.02 37.25 6.67
CA LYS A 356 -14.85 36.04 5.84
C LYS A 356 -16.18 35.33 5.63
N TYR A 357 -16.23 34.48 4.61
CA TYR A 357 -17.32 33.52 4.46
C TYR A 357 -17.33 32.59 5.66
N THR A 358 -18.53 32.34 6.23
CA THR A 358 -18.74 31.34 7.25
C THR A 358 -19.49 30.16 6.67
N ILE A 359 -19.04 28.94 6.97
CA ILE A 359 -19.62 27.72 6.43
C ILE A 359 -20.08 26.85 7.60
N LEU A 360 -21.35 26.37 7.53
CA LEU A 360 -21.91 25.40 8.46
C LEU A 360 -22.25 24.12 7.69
N PRO A 361 -21.45 23.06 7.80
CA PRO A 361 -21.69 21.78 7.16
C PRO A 361 -22.47 20.84 8.06
N TYR A 362 -23.39 20.06 7.47
CA TYR A 362 -24.15 19.00 8.12
C TYR A 362 -24.08 17.74 7.26
N PHE A 363 -23.81 16.58 7.88
CA PHE A 363 -23.58 15.31 7.19
C PHE A 363 -24.40 14.19 7.81
N TRP A 364 -24.91 13.27 6.97
CA TRP A 364 -25.68 12.11 7.42
C TRP A 364 -25.26 10.85 6.69
N ILE A 365 -25.31 9.73 7.43
CA ILE A 365 -25.22 8.36 6.90
C ILE A 365 -26.29 7.48 7.57
N PRO A 366 -26.70 6.34 6.94
CA PRO A 366 -27.56 5.37 7.61
C PRO A 366 -26.87 4.73 8.81
N GLU A 367 -27.56 4.59 9.94
CA GLU A 367 -27.01 4.07 11.19
C GLU A 367 -26.55 2.61 11.07
N GLU A 368 -27.38 1.74 10.49
CA GLU A 368 -27.08 0.31 10.36
C GLU A 368 -25.83 0.02 9.51
N ASN A 369 -25.47 0.93 8.62
CA ASN A 369 -24.33 0.77 7.71
C ASN A 369 -23.03 1.40 8.22
N ALA A 370 -23.06 2.15 9.33
CA ALA A 370 -21.92 2.95 9.79
C ALA A 370 -20.66 2.11 10.02
N GLU A 371 -20.74 1.00 10.77
CA GLU A 371 -19.59 0.12 11.02
C GLU A 371 -19.08 -0.58 9.75
N GLN A 372 -19.99 -1.00 8.87
CA GLN A 372 -19.62 -1.64 7.62
C GLN A 372 -18.89 -0.65 6.71
N ARG A 373 -19.30 0.62 6.69
CA ARG A 373 -18.68 1.70 5.94
C ARG A 373 -17.28 2.02 6.47
N VAL A 374 -17.08 2.08 7.78
CA VAL A 374 -15.74 2.24 8.38
C VAL A 374 -14.78 1.20 7.83
N ARG A 375 -15.22 -0.07 7.75
CA ARG A 375 -14.40 -1.18 7.23
C ARG A 375 -14.17 -1.12 5.72
N ARG A 376 -15.17 -0.69 4.95
CA ARG A 376 -15.13 -0.64 3.48
C ARG A 376 -14.32 0.57 2.97
N ASP A 377 -14.62 1.75 3.53
CA ASP A 377 -14.12 3.04 3.03
C ASP A 377 -12.81 3.45 3.73
N HIS A 378 -12.46 2.76 4.83
CA HIS A 378 -11.32 3.09 5.69
C HIS A 378 -11.35 4.53 6.23
N VAL A 379 -12.57 5.01 6.51
CA VAL A 379 -12.85 6.35 7.03
C VAL A 379 -13.46 6.22 8.43
N PRO A 380 -13.04 7.01 9.43
CA PRO A 380 -13.46 6.87 10.82
C PRO A 380 -14.84 7.52 11.07
N TYR A 381 -15.87 7.08 10.37
CA TYR A 381 -17.23 7.58 10.53
C TYR A 381 -17.75 7.44 11.96
N ASP A 382 -17.40 6.37 12.65
CA ASP A 382 -17.76 6.11 14.05
C ASP A 382 -17.20 7.16 15.01
N ILE A 383 -16.02 7.69 14.75
CA ILE A 383 -15.40 8.78 15.51
C ILE A 383 -16.17 10.08 15.24
N TRP A 384 -16.42 10.41 13.96
CA TRP A 384 -17.14 11.64 13.59
C TRP A 384 -18.56 11.68 14.11
N ILE A 385 -19.23 10.54 14.19
CA ILE A 385 -20.57 10.44 14.81
C ILE A 385 -20.49 10.74 16.33
N LYS A 386 -19.52 10.16 17.04
CA LYS A 386 -19.31 10.39 18.47
C LYS A 386 -18.95 11.83 18.80
N GLU A 387 -18.21 12.48 17.93
CA GLU A 387 -17.80 13.89 18.06
C GLU A 387 -18.91 14.87 17.61
N GLY A 388 -20.00 14.37 17.05
CA GLY A 388 -21.11 15.20 16.56
C GLY A 388 -20.85 15.87 15.21
N ALA A 389 -19.72 15.57 14.55
CA ALA A 389 -19.41 16.10 13.23
C ALA A 389 -20.24 15.44 12.10
N MET A 390 -20.85 14.29 12.38
CA MET A 390 -21.74 13.55 11.48
C MET A 390 -22.93 13.00 12.26
N GLN A 391 -24.10 13.00 11.61
CA GLN A 391 -25.33 12.46 12.18
C GLN A 391 -25.71 11.13 11.50
N THR A 392 -26.55 10.33 12.16
CA THR A 392 -27.12 9.13 11.56
C THR A 392 -28.62 9.27 11.37
N THR A 393 -29.15 8.62 10.33
CA THR A 393 -30.60 8.39 10.20
C THR A 393 -30.90 6.92 10.49
N GLU A 394 -32.05 6.64 11.09
CA GLU A 394 -32.47 5.28 11.43
C GLU A 394 -32.61 4.39 10.19
N GLY A 395 -32.17 3.12 10.30
CA GLY A 395 -32.26 2.12 9.22
C GLY A 395 -31.02 2.05 8.32
N ASN A 396 -31.17 1.38 7.17
CA ASN A 396 -30.10 1.08 6.21
C ASN A 396 -30.06 2.02 5.00
N VAL A 397 -30.98 2.98 4.92
CA VAL A 397 -31.09 4.03 3.89
C VAL A 397 -31.25 5.39 4.54
N ILE A 398 -30.86 6.45 3.84
CA ILE A 398 -31.06 7.82 4.33
C ILE A 398 -32.55 8.12 4.39
N HIS A 399 -33.01 8.60 5.53
CA HIS A 399 -34.40 9.01 5.74
C HIS A 399 -34.57 10.48 5.36
N TYR A 400 -35.02 10.76 4.14
CA TYR A 400 -35.11 12.13 3.60
C TYR A 400 -36.04 13.05 4.40
N GLY A 401 -37.12 12.52 4.97
CA GLY A 401 -38.01 13.29 5.84
C GLY A 401 -37.30 13.86 7.08
N PHE A 402 -36.26 13.17 7.60
CA PHE A 402 -35.44 13.71 8.68
C PHE A 402 -34.63 14.92 8.19
N ILE A 403 -34.05 14.83 7.00
CA ILE A 403 -33.26 15.90 6.40
C ILE A 403 -34.15 17.13 6.10
N GLU A 404 -35.35 16.90 5.54
CA GLU A 404 -36.36 17.96 5.27
C GLU A 404 -36.70 18.72 6.54
N LYS A 405 -37.01 18.00 7.62
CA LYS A 405 -37.33 18.63 8.91
C LYS A 405 -36.15 19.38 9.51
N PHE A 406 -34.93 18.86 9.33
CA PHE A 406 -33.72 19.52 9.78
C PHE A 406 -33.52 20.84 9.02
N ILE A 407 -33.68 20.85 7.69
CA ILE A 407 -33.57 22.06 6.85
C ILE A 407 -34.69 23.08 7.24
N GLU A 408 -35.91 22.62 7.48
CA GLU A 408 -37.02 23.48 7.97
C GLU A 408 -36.64 24.20 9.27
N ASN A 409 -36.12 23.47 10.26
CA ASN A 409 -35.64 24.04 11.51
C ASN A 409 -34.49 25.04 11.34
N LEU A 410 -33.60 24.82 10.38
CA LEU A 410 -32.55 25.78 10.04
C LEU A 410 -33.13 27.04 9.38
N GLY A 411 -34.21 26.91 8.58
CA GLY A 411 -34.91 28.04 8.00
C GLY A 411 -35.62 28.94 9.01
N GLU A 412 -36.00 28.40 10.19
CA GLU A 412 -36.49 29.21 11.30
C GLU A 412 -35.39 30.05 11.97
N ARG A 413 -34.15 29.58 11.92
CA ARG A 413 -32.98 30.25 12.54
C ARG A 413 -32.28 31.20 11.59
N PHE A 414 -32.13 30.82 10.33
CA PHE A 414 -31.33 31.51 9.33
C PHE A 414 -32.17 31.93 8.13
N ASN A 415 -31.81 33.01 7.46
CA ASN A 415 -32.50 33.48 6.26
C ASN A 415 -31.94 32.80 5.02
N ILE A 416 -32.35 31.56 4.76
CA ILE A 416 -31.90 30.76 3.61
C ILE A 416 -32.56 31.29 2.33
N ARG A 417 -31.78 31.91 1.44
CA ARG A 417 -32.29 32.52 0.21
C ARG A 417 -32.57 31.51 -0.87
N GLU A 418 -31.60 30.64 -1.11
CA GLU A 418 -31.65 29.62 -2.16
C GLU A 418 -30.96 28.35 -1.68
N ILE A 419 -31.41 27.20 -2.17
CA ILE A 419 -30.78 25.90 -1.92
C ILE A 419 -30.40 25.31 -3.29
N ALA A 420 -29.11 25.22 -3.59
CA ALA A 420 -28.60 24.54 -4.77
C ALA A 420 -28.64 23.02 -4.53
N PHE A 421 -29.05 22.23 -5.53
CA PHE A 421 -29.13 20.78 -5.43
C PHE A 421 -28.76 20.05 -6.73
N ASP A 422 -28.27 18.82 -6.64
CA ASP A 422 -28.07 17.96 -7.82
C ASP A 422 -29.43 17.37 -8.28
N ARG A 423 -29.64 17.37 -9.61
CA ARG A 423 -30.89 16.92 -10.25
C ARG A 423 -31.19 15.42 -10.06
N TRP A 424 -30.22 14.61 -9.73
CA TRP A 424 -30.39 13.16 -9.68
C TRP A 424 -31.02 12.71 -8.36
N GLY A 425 -32.21 12.08 -8.45
CA GLY A 425 -32.86 11.41 -7.31
C GLY A 425 -33.60 12.32 -6.33
N ALA A 426 -33.62 13.65 -6.53
CA ALA A 426 -34.10 14.61 -5.54
C ALA A 426 -35.55 15.17 -5.78
N VAL A 427 -36.30 14.69 -6.77
CA VAL A 427 -37.56 15.29 -7.22
C VAL A 427 -38.56 15.47 -6.07
N GLN A 428 -38.77 14.45 -5.23
CA GLN A 428 -39.70 14.52 -4.12
C GLN A 428 -39.24 15.50 -3.04
N MET A 429 -37.96 15.47 -2.70
CA MET A 429 -37.36 16.37 -1.70
C MET A 429 -37.47 17.84 -2.13
N VAL A 430 -37.21 18.12 -3.40
CA VAL A 430 -37.32 19.46 -3.98
C VAL A 430 -38.76 19.98 -3.84
N GLN A 431 -39.76 19.18 -4.23
CA GLN A 431 -41.18 19.54 -4.08
C GLN A 431 -41.56 19.80 -2.62
N ASN A 432 -41.06 18.98 -1.70
CA ASN A 432 -41.35 19.16 -0.27
C ASN A 432 -40.70 20.44 0.26
N LEU A 433 -39.46 20.75 -0.09
CA LEU A 433 -38.79 21.99 0.33
C LEU A 433 -39.43 23.23 -0.28
N GLU A 434 -39.86 23.20 -1.56
CA GLU A 434 -40.61 24.27 -2.19
C GLU A 434 -41.98 24.50 -1.52
N ASN A 435 -42.70 23.43 -1.13
CA ASN A 435 -43.96 23.51 -0.41
C ASN A 435 -43.83 24.14 0.99
N ILE A 436 -42.66 23.99 1.63
CA ILE A 436 -42.29 24.61 2.91
C ILE A 436 -41.92 26.09 2.73
N GLY A 437 -41.66 26.53 1.49
CA GLY A 437 -41.36 27.93 1.15
C GLY A 437 -39.91 28.22 0.81
N PHE A 438 -39.04 27.21 0.61
CA PHE A 438 -37.67 27.41 0.16
C PHE A 438 -37.60 27.58 -1.37
N THR A 439 -36.70 28.42 -1.83
CA THR A 439 -36.31 28.51 -3.25
C THR A 439 -35.24 27.48 -3.53
N VAL A 440 -35.53 26.48 -4.39
CA VAL A 440 -34.61 25.41 -4.72
C VAL A 440 -34.10 25.57 -6.15
N VAL A 441 -32.77 25.59 -6.35
CA VAL A 441 -32.16 25.89 -7.63
C VAL A 441 -31.36 24.65 -8.11
N PRO A 442 -31.67 24.12 -9.30
CA PRO A 442 -30.95 22.97 -9.82
C PRO A 442 -29.51 23.35 -10.22
N PHE A 443 -28.53 22.59 -9.70
CA PHE A 443 -27.13 22.76 -10.00
C PHE A 443 -26.60 21.47 -10.65
N GLY A 444 -26.10 21.54 -11.89
CA GLY A 444 -25.62 20.36 -12.61
C GLY A 444 -24.19 20.01 -12.20
N GLN A 445 -24.01 18.83 -11.63
CA GLN A 445 -22.68 18.27 -11.28
C GLN A 445 -22.13 17.36 -12.40
N GLY A 446 -22.17 17.82 -13.67
CA GLY A 446 -21.63 17.06 -14.79
C GLY A 446 -20.11 17.17 -14.91
N PHE A 447 -19.48 16.30 -15.73
CA PHE A 447 -18.03 16.30 -15.99
C PHE A 447 -17.44 17.66 -16.36
N ALA A 448 -18.22 18.54 -16.99
CA ALA A 448 -17.79 19.88 -17.35
C ALA A 448 -17.62 20.85 -16.16
N LEU A 449 -18.21 20.49 -14.99
CA LEU A 449 -18.17 21.28 -13.75
C LEU A 449 -17.50 20.52 -12.62
N SER A 450 -17.02 19.29 -12.87
CA SER A 450 -16.30 18.49 -11.87
C SER A 450 -14.94 19.12 -11.58
N LEU A 451 -14.59 19.20 -10.29
CA LEU A 451 -13.27 19.64 -9.80
C LEU A 451 -12.08 18.87 -10.40
N ILE A 452 -12.31 17.69 -10.98
CA ILE A 452 -11.29 16.92 -11.71
C ILE A 452 -10.83 17.66 -12.99
N HIS A 453 -11.65 18.56 -13.51
CA HIS A 453 -11.36 19.34 -14.74
C HIS A 453 -11.01 20.81 -14.47
N ILE A 454 -11.06 21.24 -13.22
CA ILE A 454 -10.61 22.56 -12.78
C ILE A 454 -9.21 22.44 -12.16
#